data_2754c9bba431533c36e321dfe135ac79
#
_entry.id   2754c9bba431533c36e321dfe135ac79
#
_cell.length_a   1.000
_cell.length_b   1.000
_cell.length_c   1.000
_cell.angle_alpha   90.00
_cell.angle_beta   90.00
_cell.angle_gamma   90.00
#
_symmetry.space_group_name_H-M   'P 1'
#
loop_
_entity.id
_entity.type
_entity.pdbx_description
1 polymer ?
#
loop_
_entity_poly.entity_id
_entity_poly.type
_entity_poly.pdbx_seq_one_letter_code
_entity_poly.pdbx_strand_id
1 'polypeptide(L)'
;APAYSIRCIGVSNRDFVEGMSGGTWVDVVLEHGGCVTVMAQDKPTVDIELVTTTVSNMAEVRSYCYEASISDMASDSRCPTQGEAYLDKQSDTQYVCKRTLVDRGWGNGCGLFGKGSLVTCAKFACSKKMTGKSIQPENLEYRIMLSVHGSQHSGMIVNDTGHETDENRAKVEITPNSPRAEATLGGFGSLGLDCEPRTGLDFSDLYYLTMNNKHWLVHKEWFHDIPLPWHAGADTGTPHWNNKEALVEFKDAHAKRQTVVVLGSQEGAVHTALAGALEAEMDGAKGRLSSGHLKCRLKMDKLRLKGVSYSLCTAAFTFTKIPAETLHGTVTVEVQYAGTDGPCKVPAQMAVDMQTLTPVGRLITANPVITESTENSKMMLELDPPFGDSYIVIGVGEKKITHHWHRSGSTIGKAFEATVRGAKRMAVLGDTAWDFGSVGGALNSLGKGIHQIFGAAFKSLFGGMSWFSQILIGTLLMWLGLNTKNGSISLMCLALGGVL
;
A
#
# COMPACT_ATOMS: atom_id res chain seq x y z
N ALA A 1 -12.39 27.88 5.84
CA ALA A 1 -12.51 26.77 6.81
C ALA A 1 -12.60 25.44 6.07
N PRO A 2 -11.92 24.40 6.50
CA PRO A 2 -12.06 23.09 5.87
C PRO A 2 -13.51 22.61 6.01
N ALA A 3 -14.02 22.00 4.94
CA ALA A 3 -15.36 21.46 4.92
C ALA A 3 -15.51 20.30 5.90
N TYR A 4 -16.69 20.12 6.46
CA TYR A 4 -17.03 18.91 7.22
C TYR A 4 -16.83 17.70 6.31
N SER A 5 -16.11 16.70 6.79
CA SER A 5 -15.86 15.50 6.01
C SER A 5 -15.87 14.26 6.88
N ILE A 6 -16.38 13.17 6.31
CA ILE A 6 -16.24 11.83 6.84
C ILE A 6 -15.05 11.20 6.10
N ARG A 7 -14.08 10.72 6.83
CA ARG A 7 -12.74 10.33 6.30
C ARG A 7 -12.79 9.34 5.14
N CYS A 8 -13.58 8.29 5.24
CA CYS A 8 -13.60 7.24 4.22
C CYS A 8 -14.46 7.57 2.99
N ILE A 9 -15.23 8.63 3.01
CA ILE A 9 -16.04 9.02 1.86
C ILE A 9 -15.14 9.53 0.75
N GLY A 10 -15.36 9.06 -0.46
CA GLY A 10 -14.54 9.38 -1.63
C GLY A 10 -13.34 8.45 -1.83
N VAL A 11 -13.09 7.52 -0.93
CA VAL A 11 -12.06 6.49 -1.08
C VAL A 11 -12.67 5.30 -1.81
N SER A 12 -12.17 4.97 -3.00
CA SER A 12 -12.71 3.88 -3.82
C SER A 12 -12.56 2.51 -3.15
N ASN A 13 -11.46 2.30 -2.44
CA ASN A 13 -11.20 1.06 -1.70
C ASN A 13 -11.64 1.19 -0.24
N ARG A 14 -12.90 1.51 -0.05
CA ARG A 14 -13.53 1.59 1.27
C ARG A 14 -14.20 0.26 1.61
N ASP A 15 -13.92 -0.25 2.80
CA ASP A 15 -14.55 -1.45 3.33
C ASP A 15 -15.39 -1.12 4.55
N PHE A 16 -16.53 -1.79 4.65
CA PHE A 16 -17.41 -1.71 5.80
C PHE A 16 -17.27 -2.99 6.62
N VAL A 17 -17.06 -2.83 7.91
CA VAL A 17 -16.96 -3.94 8.87
C VAL A 17 -18.03 -3.75 9.92
N GLU A 18 -18.85 -4.78 10.14
CA GLU A 18 -19.83 -4.79 11.19
C GLU A 18 -19.34 -5.66 12.35
N GLY A 19 -19.22 -5.05 13.54
CA GLY A 19 -18.96 -5.79 14.76
C GLY A 19 -20.22 -6.51 15.25
N MET A 20 -20.07 -7.74 15.74
CA MET A 20 -21.17 -8.48 16.35
C MET A 20 -21.50 -7.94 17.74
N SER A 21 -22.76 -8.04 18.15
CA SER A 21 -23.20 -7.72 19.50
C SER A 21 -22.42 -8.54 20.53
N GLY A 22 -21.87 -7.86 21.54
CA GLY A 22 -21.07 -8.50 22.58
C GLY A 22 -19.60 -8.72 22.24
N GLY A 23 -19.16 -8.37 21.01
CA GLY A 23 -17.74 -8.40 20.64
C GLY A 23 -16.99 -7.21 21.23
N THR A 24 -15.85 -7.47 21.86
CA THR A 24 -15.00 -6.41 22.42
C THR A 24 -13.89 -5.97 21.47
N TRP A 25 -13.65 -6.74 20.40
CA TRP A 25 -12.60 -6.47 19.45
C TRP A 25 -12.98 -6.89 18.02
N VAL A 26 -12.37 -6.25 17.05
CA VAL A 26 -12.56 -6.51 15.61
C VAL A 26 -11.20 -6.56 14.92
N ASP A 27 -10.97 -7.58 14.10
CA ASP A 27 -9.76 -7.67 13.28
C ASP A 27 -9.97 -6.96 11.94
N VAL A 28 -9.03 -6.11 11.59
CA VAL A 28 -9.01 -5.40 10.31
C VAL A 28 -7.63 -5.49 9.68
N VAL A 29 -7.58 -5.38 8.37
CA VAL A 29 -6.34 -5.25 7.62
C VAL A 29 -6.35 -3.90 6.93
N LEU A 30 -5.39 -3.06 7.29
CA LEU A 30 -5.25 -1.71 6.75
C LEU A 30 -4.28 -1.74 5.56
N GLU A 31 -4.71 -1.19 4.44
CA GLU A 31 -3.89 -1.07 3.23
C GLU A 31 -3.68 0.39 2.88
N HIS A 32 -2.56 0.70 2.23
CA HIS A 32 -2.37 2.00 1.63
C HIS A 32 -3.40 2.24 0.52
N GLY A 33 -4.00 3.42 0.52
CA GLY A 33 -5.05 3.77 -0.43
C GLY A 33 -6.43 3.20 -0.11
N GLY A 34 -6.55 2.42 0.98
CA GLY A 34 -7.81 1.90 1.48
C GLY A 34 -8.29 2.65 2.71
N CYS A 35 -9.56 2.47 3.05
CA CYS A 35 -10.15 3.01 4.27
C CYS A 35 -11.19 2.02 4.79
N VAL A 36 -11.22 1.83 6.10
CA VAL A 36 -12.14 0.87 6.72
C VAL A 36 -13.09 1.62 7.65
N THR A 37 -14.38 1.41 7.44
CA THR A 37 -15.44 1.92 8.33
C THR A 37 -15.91 0.79 9.23
N VAL A 38 -15.70 0.93 10.52
CA VAL A 38 -16.07 -0.08 11.52
C VAL A 38 -17.33 0.35 12.24
N MET A 39 -18.35 -0.49 12.18
CA MET A 39 -19.63 -0.28 12.85
C MET A 39 -19.84 -1.40 13.85
N ALA A 40 -20.11 -1.03 15.10
CA ALA A 40 -20.44 -1.99 16.14
C ALA A 40 -21.69 -1.51 16.86
N GLN A 41 -22.49 -2.44 17.36
CA GLN A 41 -23.70 -2.13 18.11
C GLN A 41 -23.34 -1.35 19.38
N ASP A 42 -24.08 -0.28 19.63
CA ASP A 42 -23.90 0.63 20.80
C ASP A 42 -22.50 1.27 20.88
N LYS A 43 -21.80 1.35 19.77
CA LYS A 43 -20.51 2.01 19.65
C LYS A 43 -20.54 3.06 18.54
N PRO A 44 -19.73 4.11 18.64
CA PRO A 44 -19.60 5.05 17.53
C PRO A 44 -18.99 4.39 16.31
N THR A 45 -19.35 4.88 15.13
CA THR A 45 -18.76 4.44 13.88
C THR A 45 -17.39 5.06 13.69
N VAL A 46 -16.39 4.24 13.41
CA VAL A 46 -15.00 4.67 13.30
C VAL A 46 -14.50 4.42 11.90
N ASP A 47 -13.90 5.45 11.30
CA ASP A 47 -13.13 5.34 10.05
C ASP A 47 -11.66 5.26 10.40
N ILE A 48 -10.98 4.28 9.83
CA ILE A 48 -9.56 4.03 10.07
C ILE A 48 -8.83 3.82 8.75
N GLU A 49 -7.66 4.44 8.60
CA GLU A 49 -6.82 4.25 7.43
C GLU A 49 -5.34 4.23 7.78
N LEU A 50 -4.57 3.49 7.00
CA LEU A 50 -3.12 3.52 7.03
C LEU A 50 -2.64 4.62 6.09
N VAL A 51 -2.09 5.69 6.64
CA VAL A 51 -1.72 6.88 5.88
C VAL A 51 -0.33 6.76 5.27
N THR A 52 0.66 6.48 6.11
CA THR A 52 2.05 6.37 5.68
C THR A 52 2.78 5.26 6.41
N THR A 53 3.73 4.66 5.70
CA THR A 53 4.73 3.77 6.28
C THR A 53 6.08 4.39 6.01
N THR A 54 6.85 4.64 7.06
CA THR A 54 8.19 5.19 6.94
C THR A 54 9.22 4.21 7.45
N VAL A 55 10.41 4.25 6.88
CA VAL A 55 11.55 3.49 7.32
C VAL A 55 12.73 4.40 7.56
N SER A 56 13.39 4.23 8.69
CA SER A 56 14.56 5.00 9.07
C SER A 56 15.81 4.12 9.11
N ASN A 57 16.99 4.77 9.17
CA ASN A 57 18.27 4.09 9.33
C ASN A 57 18.52 2.97 8.32
N MET A 58 18.20 3.23 7.05
CA MET A 58 18.51 2.31 5.98
C MET A 58 20.01 2.29 5.71
N ALA A 59 20.59 1.09 5.70
CA ALA A 59 22.00 0.90 5.41
C ALA A 59 22.23 0.67 3.91
N GLU A 60 23.20 1.33 3.33
CA GLU A 60 23.59 1.11 1.94
C GLU A 60 24.18 -0.31 1.79
N VAL A 61 23.63 -1.08 0.85
CA VAL A 61 24.08 -2.44 0.57
C VAL A 61 25.02 -2.45 -0.62
N ARG A 62 24.64 -1.81 -1.72
CA ARG A 62 25.37 -1.82 -2.97
C ARG A 62 24.98 -0.62 -3.81
N SER A 63 25.95 -0.07 -4.54
CA SER A 63 25.70 0.94 -5.56
C SER A 63 26.11 0.41 -6.92
N TYR A 64 25.30 0.68 -7.94
CA TYR A 64 25.60 0.36 -9.34
C TYR A 64 25.89 1.63 -10.14
N CYS A 65 26.86 1.53 -11.02
CA CYS A 65 27.14 2.60 -11.98
C CYS A 65 26.32 2.38 -13.25
N TYR A 66 25.47 3.33 -13.60
CA TYR A 66 24.69 3.25 -14.84
C TYR A 66 25.14 4.24 -15.92
N GLU A 67 26.05 5.14 -15.59
CA GLU A 67 26.70 6.02 -16.55
C GLU A 67 28.15 6.23 -16.11
N ALA A 68 29.07 5.89 -16.98
CA ALA A 68 30.50 5.98 -16.71
C ALA A 68 31.24 6.75 -17.78
N SER A 69 32.45 7.19 -17.47
CA SER A 69 33.40 7.77 -18.41
C SER A 69 34.73 7.04 -18.30
N ILE A 70 35.49 7.07 -19.37
CA ILE A 70 36.85 6.54 -19.43
C ILE A 70 37.83 7.63 -19.81
N SER A 71 39.04 7.54 -19.28
CA SER A 71 40.14 8.47 -19.55
C SER A 71 41.47 7.73 -19.44
N ASP A 72 42.55 8.40 -19.74
CA ASP A 72 43.92 7.90 -19.57
C ASP A 72 44.10 6.52 -20.18
N MET A 73 43.72 6.35 -21.44
CA MET A 73 43.86 5.11 -22.18
C MET A 73 45.33 4.85 -22.52
N ALA A 74 45.79 3.66 -22.29
CA ALA A 74 47.12 3.23 -22.59
C ALA A 74 47.12 1.80 -23.15
N SER A 75 48.09 1.50 -24.02
CA SER A 75 48.26 0.16 -24.56
C SER A 75 49.71 -0.26 -24.50
N ASP A 76 49.99 -1.54 -24.32
CA ASP A 76 51.29 -2.17 -24.49
C ASP A 76 51.14 -3.39 -25.42
N SER A 77 52.05 -3.49 -26.40
CA SER A 77 52.01 -4.55 -27.37
C SER A 77 53.36 -5.28 -27.41
N ARG A 78 53.29 -6.59 -27.50
CA ARG A 78 54.48 -7.47 -27.63
C ARG A 78 54.48 -8.20 -28.94
N CYS A 79 55.68 -8.46 -29.47
CA CYS A 79 55.84 -9.32 -30.63
C CYS A 79 55.61 -10.79 -30.29
N PRO A 80 55.32 -11.65 -31.31
CA PRO A 80 55.25 -13.09 -31.06
C PRO A 80 56.51 -13.59 -30.34
N THR A 81 56.35 -14.50 -29.37
CA THR A 81 57.41 -15.08 -28.55
C THR A 81 58.03 -14.19 -27.48
N GLN A 82 57.59 -12.94 -27.33
CA GLN A 82 58.07 -12.00 -26.29
C GLN A 82 57.33 -12.09 -24.97
N GLY A 83 56.40 -13.00 -24.84
CA GLY A 83 55.57 -13.11 -23.65
C GLY A 83 54.32 -12.22 -23.64
N GLU A 84 53.73 -12.02 -22.48
CA GLU A 84 52.51 -11.24 -22.34
C GLU A 84 52.77 -9.75 -22.19
N ALA A 85 51.98 -8.95 -22.87
CA ALA A 85 51.96 -7.50 -22.69
C ALA A 85 51.55 -7.13 -21.27
N TYR A 86 52.17 -6.10 -20.72
CA TYR A 86 51.93 -5.62 -19.35
C TYR A 86 51.92 -4.12 -19.28
N LEU A 87 50.96 -3.60 -18.48
CA LEU A 87 50.89 -2.19 -18.07
C LEU A 87 50.80 -2.12 -16.54
N ASP A 88 51.49 -1.17 -15.94
CA ASP A 88 51.44 -0.92 -14.49
C ASP A 88 49.99 -0.70 -14.02
N LYS A 89 49.18 -0.15 -14.88
CA LYS A 89 47.76 0.18 -14.63
C LYS A 89 46.88 -1.05 -14.42
N GLN A 90 47.37 -2.25 -14.81
CA GLN A 90 46.61 -3.50 -14.57
C GLN A 90 46.46 -3.84 -13.09
N SER A 91 47.37 -3.38 -12.26
CA SER A 91 47.30 -3.55 -10.80
C SER A 91 46.50 -2.45 -10.11
N ASP A 92 46.12 -1.38 -10.82
CA ASP A 92 45.32 -0.28 -10.31
C ASP A 92 43.82 -0.63 -10.39
N THR A 93 43.14 -0.58 -9.27
CA THR A 93 41.71 -0.91 -9.16
C THR A 93 40.80 0.09 -9.87
N GLN A 94 41.33 1.27 -10.23
CA GLN A 94 40.57 2.30 -10.97
C GLN A 94 40.59 2.11 -12.47
N TYR A 95 41.38 1.16 -12.99
CA TYR A 95 41.51 0.88 -14.43
C TYR A 95 40.77 -0.39 -14.80
N VAL A 96 40.21 -0.37 -16.00
CA VAL A 96 39.66 -1.55 -16.66
C VAL A 96 40.59 -1.94 -17.81
N CYS A 97 41.03 -3.16 -17.81
CA CYS A 97 42.03 -3.66 -18.77
C CYS A 97 41.53 -4.91 -19.47
N LYS A 98 41.94 -5.05 -20.74
CA LYS A 98 41.70 -6.30 -21.50
C LYS A 98 42.98 -6.66 -22.24
N ARG A 99 43.34 -7.94 -22.15
CA ARG A 99 44.42 -8.53 -22.91
C ARG A 99 43.85 -9.33 -24.09
N THR A 100 44.43 -9.14 -25.28
CA THR A 100 44.04 -9.86 -26.48
C THR A 100 45.27 -10.22 -27.31
N LEU A 101 45.09 -11.01 -28.35
CA LEU A 101 46.11 -11.32 -29.32
C LEU A 101 45.86 -10.59 -30.64
N VAL A 102 46.89 -10.02 -31.21
CA VAL A 102 46.83 -9.30 -32.47
C VAL A 102 47.86 -9.80 -33.45
N ASP A 103 47.58 -9.63 -34.73
CA ASP A 103 48.53 -9.99 -35.78
C ASP A 103 49.72 -9.04 -35.79
N ARG A 104 50.93 -9.60 -35.73
CA ARG A 104 52.19 -8.86 -35.78
C ARG A 104 53.06 -9.38 -36.90
N GLY A 105 53.93 -8.54 -37.41
CA GLY A 105 54.85 -8.86 -38.48
C GLY A 105 55.72 -7.67 -38.83
N TRP A 106 56.43 -7.72 -39.98
CA TRP A 106 57.35 -6.67 -40.41
C TRP A 106 56.64 -5.32 -40.62
N GLY A 107 55.38 -5.36 -41.08
CA GLY A 107 54.62 -4.13 -41.33
C GLY A 107 54.30 -3.31 -40.08
N ASN A 108 54.44 -3.90 -38.89
CA ASN A 108 54.10 -3.24 -37.59
C ASN A 108 55.21 -3.39 -36.54
N GLY A 109 56.45 -3.65 -36.97
CA GLY A 109 57.61 -3.56 -36.10
C GLY A 109 58.04 -4.83 -35.45
N CYS A 110 57.57 -6.01 -35.90
CA CYS A 110 58.01 -7.31 -35.40
C CYS A 110 58.76 -8.10 -36.49
N GLY A 111 59.84 -8.77 -36.10
CA GLY A 111 60.62 -9.59 -36.99
C GLY A 111 60.04 -10.97 -37.30
N LEU A 112 59.00 -11.37 -36.61
CA LEU A 112 58.30 -12.63 -36.81
C LEU A 112 56.81 -12.37 -37.09
N PHE A 113 56.24 -13.13 -38.01
CA PHE A 113 54.79 -13.15 -38.23
C PHE A 113 54.12 -14.09 -37.23
N GLY A 114 53.03 -13.62 -36.65
CA GLY A 114 52.26 -14.43 -35.71
C GLY A 114 51.40 -13.56 -34.79
N LYS A 115 50.84 -14.17 -33.78
CA LYS A 115 50.02 -13.51 -32.79
C LYS A 115 50.89 -12.95 -31.67
N GLY A 116 50.81 -11.64 -31.45
CA GLY A 116 51.44 -10.94 -30.33
C GLY A 116 50.44 -10.53 -29.29
N SER A 117 50.88 -10.43 -28.04
CA SER A 117 50.01 -9.99 -26.94
C SER A 117 49.81 -8.48 -26.99
N LEU A 118 48.57 -8.06 -26.75
CA LEU A 118 48.17 -6.66 -26.59
C LEU A 118 47.37 -6.50 -25.33
N VAL A 119 47.70 -5.52 -24.51
CA VAL A 119 46.90 -5.10 -23.36
C VAL A 119 46.52 -3.65 -23.49
N THR A 120 45.28 -3.34 -23.24
CA THR A 120 44.79 -1.96 -23.24
C THR A 120 44.07 -1.69 -21.93
N CYS A 121 44.40 -0.56 -21.31
CA CYS A 121 43.77 -0.12 -20.07
C CYS A 121 43.17 1.25 -20.25
N ALA A 122 42.10 1.50 -19.57
CA ALA A 122 41.48 2.82 -19.46
C ALA A 122 41.05 3.08 -18.01
N LYS A 123 41.19 4.31 -17.57
CA LYS A 123 40.73 4.70 -16.25
C LYS A 123 39.22 4.81 -16.25
N PHE A 124 38.58 4.07 -15.36
CA PHE A 124 37.14 4.04 -15.19
C PHE A 124 36.71 5.07 -14.12
N ALA A 125 35.73 5.90 -14.45
CA ALA A 125 35.12 6.81 -13.49
C ALA A 125 33.60 6.73 -13.63
N CYS A 126 32.90 6.60 -12.53
CA CYS A 126 31.45 6.59 -12.54
C CYS A 126 30.91 8.00 -12.45
N SER A 127 30.08 8.39 -13.42
CA SER A 127 29.42 9.69 -13.46
C SER A 127 28.11 9.71 -12.70
N LYS A 128 27.33 8.64 -12.82
CA LYS A 128 26.02 8.50 -12.16
C LYS A 128 25.83 7.09 -11.63
N LYS A 129 25.38 7.02 -10.41
CA LYS A 129 25.16 5.75 -9.73
C LYS A 129 23.77 5.67 -9.11
N MET A 130 23.26 4.47 -8.96
CA MET A 130 22.07 4.15 -8.19
C MET A 130 22.46 3.35 -6.96
N THR A 131 21.78 3.56 -5.86
CA THR A 131 22.10 2.96 -4.58
C THR A 131 20.93 2.17 -4.06
N GLY A 132 21.18 0.92 -3.65
CA GLY A 132 20.22 0.09 -2.95
C GLY A 132 20.50 0.06 -1.46
N LYS A 133 19.48 0.28 -0.66
CA LYS A 133 19.55 0.27 0.80
C LYS A 133 18.72 -0.86 1.35
N SER A 134 19.15 -1.44 2.45
CA SER A 134 18.38 -2.46 3.16
C SER A 134 17.33 -1.83 4.06
N ILE A 135 16.18 -2.47 4.12
CA ILE A 135 15.09 -2.09 5.03
C ILE A 135 15.10 -3.04 6.21
N GLN A 136 15.29 -2.48 7.40
CA GLN A 136 15.21 -3.25 8.64
C GLN A 136 13.77 -3.16 9.17
N PRO A 137 13.07 -4.27 9.37
CA PRO A 137 11.70 -4.25 9.89
C PRO A 137 11.55 -3.50 11.21
N GLU A 138 12.58 -3.48 12.06
CA GLU A 138 12.58 -2.76 13.34
C GLU A 138 12.47 -1.24 13.19
N ASN A 139 12.86 -0.71 12.04
CA ASN A 139 12.87 0.72 11.77
C ASN A 139 11.63 1.20 11.04
N LEU A 140 10.67 0.32 10.82
CA LEU A 140 9.39 0.66 10.21
C LEU A 140 8.49 1.38 11.21
N GLU A 141 7.81 2.40 10.74
CA GLU A 141 6.82 3.15 11.50
C GLU A 141 5.57 3.32 10.65
N TYR A 142 4.45 2.86 11.17
CA TYR A 142 3.16 2.97 10.51
C TYR A 142 2.35 4.09 11.16
N ARG A 143 1.86 5.00 10.34
CA ARG A 143 1.00 6.08 10.78
C ARG A 143 -0.44 5.76 10.41
N ILE A 144 -1.30 5.72 11.42
CA ILE A 144 -2.70 5.39 11.28
C ILE A 144 -3.53 6.59 11.72
N MET A 145 -4.51 6.94 10.90
CA MET A 145 -5.46 8.00 11.22
C MET A 145 -6.84 7.41 11.46
N LEU A 146 -7.49 7.91 12.51
CA LEU A 146 -8.80 7.48 12.97
C LEU A 146 -9.72 8.68 13.04
N SER A 147 -10.98 8.47 12.69
CA SER A 147 -12.02 9.48 12.94
C SER A 147 -13.32 8.81 13.29
N VAL A 148 -14.11 9.47 14.14
CA VAL A 148 -15.47 9.08 14.44
C VAL A 148 -16.41 9.78 13.48
N HIS A 149 -17.41 9.07 12.96
CA HIS A 149 -18.40 9.62 12.05
C HIS A 149 -19.17 10.77 12.67
N GLY A 150 -19.43 11.77 11.85
CA GLY A 150 -20.16 12.96 12.25
C GLY A 150 -19.26 13.93 13.02
N SER A 151 -18.97 15.07 12.44
CA SER A 151 -18.20 16.11 13.09
C SER A 151 -19.01 17.40 13.08
N GLN A 152 -19.15 17.99 14.24
CA GLN A 152 -19.71 19.34 14.38
C GLN A 152 -18.65 20.41 14.12
N HIS A 153 -17.38 20.06 14.22
CA HIS A 153 -16.27 20.99 14.03
C HIS A 153 -15.76 20.97 12.59
N SER A 154 -15.57 22.14 12.04
CA SER A 154 -15.22 22.33 10.64
C SER A 154 -13.73 22.21 10.35
N GLY A 155 -12.93 21.75 11.25
CA GLY A 155 -11.50 21.74 11.02
C GLY A 155 -10.74 20.69 11.82
N MET A 156 -9.68 20.24 11.23
CA MET A 156 -8.65 19.48 11.91
C MET A 156 -7.62 20.46 12.44
N ILE A 157 -7.40 20.47 13.74
CA ILE A 157 -6.34 21.25 14.35
C ILE A 157 -5.10 20.37 14.40
N VAL A 158 -4.06 20.77 13.69
CA VAL A 158 -2.76 20.12 13.74
C VAL A 158 -1.87 20.99 14.60
N ASN A 159 -1.35 20.44 15.70
CA ASN A 159 -0.41 21.17 16.54
C ASN A 159 0.99 21.22 15.91
N ASP A 160 1.92 21.93 16.55
CA ASP A 160 3.28 22.12 16.06
C ASP A 160 4.07 20.80 15.88
N THR A 161 3.63 19.71 16.49
CA THR A 161 4.21 18.38 16.31
C THR A 161 3.54 17.56 15.22
N GLY A 162 2.52 18.11 14.55
CA GLY A 162 1.80 17.44 13.49
C GLY A 162 0.70 16.48 13.95
N HIS A 163 0.36 16.48 15.24
CA HIS A 163 -0.73 15.65 15.78
C HIS A 163 -2.10 16.32 15.60
N GLU A 164 -3.09 15.51 15.23
CA GLU A 164 -4.48 15.94 15.18
C GLU A 164 -5.03 16.10 16.61
N THR A 165 -5.70 17.24 16.86
CA THR A 165 -6.24 17.57 18.19
C THR A 165 -7.75 17.71 18.23
N ASP A 166 -8.44 17.42 17.09
CA ASP A 166 -9.89 17.42 17.04
C ASP A 166 -10.47 16.33 17.95
N GLU A 167 -11.61 16.62 18.54
CA GLU A 167 -12.28 15.74 19.49
C GLU A 167 -12.64 14.37 18.88
N ASN A 168 -12.97 14.34 17.60
CA ASN A 168 -13.41 13.14 16.90
C ASN A 168 -12.34 12.52 16.00
N ARG A 169 -11.12 13.00 16.06
CA ARG A 169 -10.00 12.51 15.22
C ARG A 169 -8.81 12.21 16.08
N ALA A 170 -8.04 11.22 15.66
CA ALA A 170 -6.80 10.86 16.33
C ALA A 170 -5.79 10.29 15.31
N LYS A 171 -4.54 10.39 15.68
CA LYS A 171 -3.41 9.81 14.95
C LYS A 171 -2.64 8.91 15.89
N VAL A 172 -2.32 7.73 15.44
CA VAL A 172 -1.47 6.81 16.18
C VAL A 172 -0.30 6.36 15.31
N GLU A 173 0.80 6.01 15.98
CA GLU A 173 2.00 5.49 15.37
C GLU A 173 2.26 4.10 15.92
N ILE A 174 2.44 3.14 15.00
CA ILE A 174 2.72 1.75 15.34
C ILE A 174 4.11 1.40 14.85
N THR A 175 4.92 0.85 15.73
CA THR A 175 6.25 0.34 15.42
C THR A 175 6.37 -1.10 15.90
N PRO A 176 7.32 -1.90 15.40
CA PRO A 176 7.54 -3.26 15.91
C PRO A 176 7.88 -3.32 17.40
N ASN A 177 8.49 -2.26 17.94
CA ASN A 177 8.79 -2.15 19.37
C ASN A 177 7.60 -1.67 20.20
N SER A 178 6.64 -1.00 19.56
CA SER A 178 5.41 -0.49 20.17
C SER A 178 4.21 -0.87 19.30
N PRO A 179 3.83 -2.17 19.26
CA PRO A 179 2.76 -2.64 18.39
C PRO A 179 1.37 -2.31 18.89
N ARG A 180 1.25 -1.80 20.09
CA ARG A 180 -0.01 -1.42 20.73
C ARG A 180 -0.05 0.09 20.92
N ALA A 181 -1.20 0.66 20.61
CA ALA A 181 -1.45 2.08 20.80
C ALA A 181 -2.87 2.30 21.27
N GLU A 182 -3.12 3.42 21.92
CA GLU A 182 -4.45 3.82 22.33
C GLU A 182 -4.72 5.22 21.77
N ALA A 183 -5.79 5.34 20.99
CA ALA A 183 -6.23 6.59 20.42
C ALA A 183 -7.33 7.19 21.30
N THR A 184 -7.12 8.41 21.79
CA THR A 184 -8.13 9.13 22.55
C THR A 184 -9.00 9.96 21.61
N LEU A 185 -10.30 9.74 21.68
CA LEU A 185 -11.30 10.35 20.80
C LEU A 185 -12.25 11.28 21.59
N GLY A 186 -11.71 12.09 22.49
CA GLY A 186 -12.46 13.04 23.28
C GLY A 186 -13.63 12.42 24.04
N GLY A 187 -14.83 12.95 23.86
CA GLY A 187 -16.03 12.44 24.52
C GLY A 187 -16.48 11.04 24.11
N PHE A 188 -15.89 10.48 23.05
CA PHE A 188 -16.18 9.12 22.59
C PHE A 188 -15.35 8.06 23.31
N GLY A 189 -14.46 8.43 24.20
CA GLY A 189 -13.59 7.53 24.91
C GLY A 189 -12.29 7.26 24.16
N SER A 190 -11.84 6.01 24.16
CA SER A 190 -10.61 5.63 23.50
C SER A 190 -10.76 4.32 22.72
N LEU A 191 -9.98 4.19 21.67
CA LEU A 191 -9.88 3.00 20.84
C LEU A 191 -8.49 2.40 20.98
N GLY A 192 -8.41 1.16 21.42
CA GLY A 192 -7.16 0.42 21.47
C GLY A 192 -6.84 -0.24 20.13
N LEU A 193 -5.59 -0.12 19.72
CA LEU A 193 -5.04 -0.81 18.55
C LEU A 193 -3.96 -1.77 18.97
N ASP A 194 -4.07 -3.02 18.52
CA ASP A 194 -3.06 -4.05 18.69
C ASP A 194 -2.71 -4.58 17.31
N CYS A 195 -1.60 -4.14 16.76
CA CYS A 195 -1.23 -4.43 15.38
C CYS A 195 -0.07 -5.43 15.30
N GLU A 196 0.06 -6.08 14.16
CA GLU A 196 1.13 -7.02 13.83
C GLU A 196 2.05 -6.40 12.78
N PRO A 197 2.98 -5.50 13.16
CA PRO A 197 3.79 -4.74 12.20
C PRO A 197 4.85 -5.60 11.47
N ARG A 198 5.08 -6.83 11.91
CA ARG A 198 6.03 -7.75 11.27
C ARG A 198 5.41 -8.65 10.21
N THR A 199 4.09 -8.68 10.07
CA THR A 199 3.36 -9.58 9.16
C THR A 199 2.86 -8.89 7.88
N GLY A 200 3.22 -7.63 7.68
CA GLY A 200 2.87 -6.88 6.46
C GLY A 200 3.64 -7.35 5.24
N LEU A 201 3.79 -6.45 4.26
CA LEU A 201 4.66 -6.68 3.11
C LEU A 201 6.03 -7.15 3.58
N ASP A 202 6.57 -8.21 2.98
CA ASP A 202 7.86 -8.78 3.37
C ASP A 202 9.01 -7.88 2.95
N PHE A 203 9.29 -6.88 3.78
CA PHE A 203 10.38 -5.94 3.54
C PHE A 203 11.77 -6.57 3.67
N SER A 204 11.88 -7.77 4.25
CA SER A 204 13.15 -8.49 4.34
C SER A 204 13.67 -8.93 2.98
N ASP A 205 12.79 -9.13 2.00
CA ASP A 205 13.14 -9.52 0.64
C ASP A 205 13.28 -8.32 -0.33
N LEU A 206 13.16 -7.10 0.18
CA LEU A 206 13.17 -5.89 -0.63
C LEU A 206 14.32 -4.96 -0.25
N TYR A 207 14.83 -4.27 -1.28
CA TYR A 207 15.75 -3.16 -1.11
C TYR A 207 15.09 -1.86 -1.55
N TYR A 208 15.53 -0.77 -0.95
CA TYR A 208 15.12 0.59 -1.29
C TYR A 208 16.11 1.16 -2.31
N LEU A 209 15.71 1.24 -3.57
CA LEU A 209 16.55 1.72 -4.67
C LEU A 209 16.33 3.20 -4.91
N THR A 210 17.42 3.95 -4.98
CA THR A 210 17.41 5.38 -5.33
C THR A 210 18.21 5.58 -6.61
N MET A 211 17.58 6.17 -7.62
CA MET A 211 18.20 6.55 -8.88
C MET A 211 17.63 7.89 -9.36
N ASN A 212 18.49 8.88 -9.58
CA ASN A 212 18.09 10.19 -10.09
C ASN A 212 16.92 10.84 -9.32
N ASN A 213 17.01 10.87 -7.99
CA ASN A 213 15.99 11.40 -7.07
C ASN A 213 14.63 10.70 -7.14
N LYS A 214 14.58 9.53 -7.73
CA LYS A 214 13.42 8.65 -7.73
C LYS A 214 13.73 7.40 -6.94
N HIS A 215 12.70 6.82 -6.34
CA HIS A 215 12.86 5.73 -5.39
C HIS A 215 11.90 4.59 -5.71
N TRP A 216 12.35 3.36 -5.52
CA TRP A 216 11.57 2.15 -5.74
C TRP A 216 11.88 1.10 -4.69
N LEU A 217 10.93 0.20 -4.47
CA LEU A 217 11.16 -1.05 -3.75
C LEU A 217 11.42 -2.15 -4.77
N VAL A 218 12.54 -2.82 -4.66
CA VAL A 218 12.96 -3.87 -5.60
C VAL A 218 13.31 -5.15 -4.86
N HIS A 219 13.12 -6.29 -5.52
CA HIS A 219 13.52 -7.57 -4.97
C HIS A 219 15.03 -7.66 -4.84
N LYS A 220 15.52 -8.29 -3.76
CA LYS A 220 16.95 -8.49 -3.51
C LYS A 220 17.62 -9.27 -4.63
N GLU A 221 16.99 -10.33 -5.11
CA GLU A 221 17.54 -11.18 -6.18
C GLU A 221 17.72 -10.39 -7.47
N TRP A 222 16.73 -9.65 -7.90
CA TRP A 222 16.82 -8.78 -9.07
C TRP A 222 17.91 -7.73 -8.90
N PHE A 223 18.01 -7.12 -7.74
CA PHE A 223 18.99 -6.09 -7.47
C PHE A 223 20.43 -6.64 -7.53
N HIS A 224 20.68 -7.82 -6.97
CA HIS A 224 22.01 -8.44 -7.00
C HIS A 224 22.39 -8.94 -8.38
N ASP A 225 21.44 -9.17 -9.27
CA ASP A 225 21.68 -9.68 -10.63
C ASP A 225 21.78 -8.59 -11.70
N ILE A 226 21.77 -7.32 -11.33
CA ILE A 226 21.90 -6.21 -12.27
C ILE A 226 23.28 -6.28 -12.94
N PRO A 227 23.36 -6.36 -14.29
CA PRO A 227 24.61 -6.49 -15.01
C PRO A 227 25.31 -5.14 -15.22
N LEU A 228 25.69 -4.47 -14.16
CA LEU A 228 26.36 -3.18 -14.17
C LEU A 228 27.57 -3.21 -13.21
N PRO A 229 28.54 -2.30 -13.38
CA PRO A 229 29.59 -2.14 -12.38
C PRO A 229 29.01 -1.77 -11.02
N TRP A 230 29.53 -2.36 -9.96
CA TRP A 230 29.02 -2.15 -8.63
C TRP A 230 30.11 -2.12 -7.57
N HIS A 231 29.84 -1.47 -6.46
CA HIS A 231 30.64 -1.57 -5.25
C HIS A 231 29.74 -1.83 -4.04
N ALA A 232 30.27 -2.51 -3.05
CA ALA A 232 29.55 -2.83 -1.83
C ALA A 232 29.62 -1.68 -0.82
N GLY A 233 28.57 -1.57 0.02
CA GLY A 233 28.54 -0.66 1.14
C GLY A 233 28.43 0.82 0.76
N ALA A 234 28.71 1.66 1.74
CA ALA A 234 28.68 3.12 1.59
C ALA A 234 29.85 3.63 0.76
N ASP A 235 29.68 4.80 0.13
CA ASP A 235 30.73 5.48 -0.61
C ASP A 235 31.77 6.06 0.34
N THR A 236 33.01 5.62 0.20
CA THR A 236 34.15 6.02 1.05
C THR A 236 35.22 6.78 0.25
N GLY A 237 34.82 7.57 -0.73
CA GLY A 237 35.75 8.32 -1.59
C GLY A 237 35.81 7.75 -2.99
N THR A 238 36.93 7.14 -3.41
CA THR A 238 37.06 6.45 -4.70
C THR A 238 36.81 4.96 -4.52
N PRO A 239 35.55 4.50 -4.76
CA PRO A 239 35.23 3.08 -4.57
C PRO A 239 35.91 2.21 -5.64
N HIS A 240 36.19 0.98 -5.24
CA HIS A 240 36.62 -0.05 -6.18
C HIS A 240 35.37 -0.63 -6.88
N TRP A 241 35.21 -0.33 -8.15
CA TRP A 241 34.11 -0.87 -8.94
C TRP A 241 34.41 -2.27 -9.43
N ASN A 242 33.49 -3.19 -9.13
CA ASN A 242 33.54 -4.55 -9.68
C ASN A 242 32.77 -4.57 -11.00
N ASN A 243 33.14 -5.51 -11.90
CA ASN A 243 32.45 -5.69 -13.19
C ASN A 243 32.45 -4.43 -14.07
N LYS A 244 33.57 -3.71 -14.10
CA LYS A 244 33.71 -2.50 -14.93
C LYS A 244 33.48 -2.79 -16.42
N GLU A 245 33.75 -3.99 -16.85
CA GLU A 245 33.59 -4.46 -18.24
C GLU A 245 32.14 -4.36 -18.73
N ALA A 246 31.18 -4.31 -17.84
CA ALA A 246 29.77 -4.18 -18.20
C ALA A 246 29.43 -2.87 -18.93
N LEU A 247 30.19 -1.80 -18.68
CA LEU A 247 29.99 -0.50 -19.32
C LEU A 247 31.12 -0.12 -20.31
N VAL A 248 32.10 -0.96 -20.47
CA VAL A 248 33.25 -0.66 -21.33
C VAL A 248 33.36 -1.73 -22.41
N GLU A 249 33.52 -1.31 -23.64
CA GLU A 249 33.68 -2.18 -24.79
C GLU A 249 35.03 -1.95 -25.46
N PHE A 250 35.79 -3.05 -25.66
CA PHE A 250 37.06 -3.03 -26.35
C PHE A 250 36.84 -3.49 -27.81
N LYS A 251 37.03 -2.56 -28.75
CA LYS A 251 36.78 -2.78 -30.17
C LYS A 251 38.05 -2.66 -30.99
N ASP A 252 38.05 -3.25 -32.16
CA ASP A 252 39.03 -2.99 -33.23
C ASP A 252 40.50 -3.08 -32.79
N ALA A 253 40.92 -4.26 -32.35
CA ALA A 253 42.29 -4.48 -31.93
C ALA A 253 43.24 -4.48 -33.16
N HIS A 254 44.22 -3.58 -33.12
CA HIS A 254 45.33 -3.50 -34.08
C HIS A 254 46.65 -3.77 -33.37
N ALA A 255 47.70 -3.93 -34.11
CA ALA A 255 49.04 -4.37 -33.64
C ALA A 255 49.55 -3.66 -32.37
N LYS A 256 49.29 -2.38 -32.22
CA LYS A 256 49.75 -1.56 -31.07
C LYS A 256 48.67 -0.90 -30.28
N ARG A 257 47.44 -0.92 -30.77
CA ARG A 257 46.31 -0.18 -30.17
C ARG A 257 45.02 -0.99 -30.27
N GLN A 258 44.14 -0.72 -29.32
CA GLN A 258 42.77 -1.18 -29.32
C GLN A 258 41.86 -0.03 -28.99
N THR A 259 40.77 0.12 -29.71
CA THR A 259 39.75 1.12 -29.40
C THR A 259 38.95 0.70 -28.19
N VAL A 260 38.82 1.62 -27.24
CA VAL A 260 38.03 1.44 -26.03
C VAL A 260 36.91 2.48 -26.01
N VAL A 261 35.72 2.04 -25.88
CA VAL A 261 34.53 2.94 -25.78
C VAL A 261 33.73 2.61 -24.54
N VAL A 262 33.12 3.63 -23.97
CA VAL A 262 32.17 3.47 -22.88
C VAL A 262 30.77 3.39 -23.45
N LEU A 263 29.96 2.49 -22.94
CA LEU A 263 28.56 2.41 -23.30
C LEU A 263 27.83 3.65 -22.80
N GLY A 264 26.77 4.06 -23.50
CA GLY A 264 25.93 5.18 -23.09
C GLY A 264 25.21 4.92 -21.78
N SER A 265 24.50 5.94 -21.31
CA SER A 265 23.71 5.83 -20.08
C SER A 265 22.74 4.66 -20.13
N GLN A 266 22.74 3.86 -19.07
CA GLN A 266 21.85 2.72 -18.90
C GLN A 266 20.58 3.08 -18.13
N GLU A 267 20.34 4.36 -17.90
CA GLU A 267 19.16 4.82 -17.14
C GLU A 267 17.85 4.32 -17.75
N GLY A 268 17.69 4.41 -19.07
CA GLY A 268 16.51 3.93 -19.77
C GLY A 268 16.29 2.42 -19.63
N ALA A 269 17.37 1.65 -19.69
CA ALA A 269 17.29 0.19 -19.49
C ALA A 269 16.88 -0.17 -18.06
N VAL A 270 17.39 0.54 -17.07
CA VAL A 270 17.02 0.34 -15.67
C VAL A 270 15.56 0.77 -15.42
N HIS A 271 15.12 1.89 -15.98
CA HIS A 271 13.72 2.30 -15.90
C HIS A 271 12.77 1.26 -16.52
N THR A 272 13.14 0.68 -17.64
CA THR A 272 12.35 -0.38 -18.28
C THR A 272 12.27 -1.62 -17.39
N ALA A 273 13.37 -1.99 -16.77
CA ALA A 273 13.42 -3.12 -15.83
C ALA A 273 12.64 -2.83 -14.52
N LEU A 274 12.49 -1.55 -14.15
CA LEU A 274 11.71 -1.12 -12.98
C LEU A 274 10.21 -1.00 -13.27
N ALA A 275 9.75 -1.28 -14.48
CA ALA A 275 8.33 -1.27 -14.81
C ALA A 275 7.58 -2.28 -13.91
N GLY A 276 6.55 -1.80 -13.21
CA GLY A 276 5.80 -2.61 -12.25
C GLY A 276 6.42 -2.70 -10.85
N ALA A 277 7.60 -2.13 -10.60
CA ALA A 277 8.14 -2.00 -9.26
C ALA A 277 7.35 -0.98 -8.44
N LEU A 278 7.30 -1.19 -7.13
CA LEU A 278 6.63 -0.29 -6.21
C LEU A 278 7.42 1.00 -6.06
N GLU A 279 6.78 2.12 -6.30
CA GLU A 279 7.40 3.43 -6.12
C GLU A 279 7.44 3.82 -4.64
N ALA A 280 8.45 4.57 -4.26
CA ALA A 280 8.63 5.10 -2.92
C ALA A 280 9.09 6.55 -2.98
N GLU A 281 9.05 7.23 -1.85
CA GLU A 281 9.47 8.63 -1.73
C GLU A 281 10.45 8.79 -0.56
N MET A 282 11.19 9.89 -0.56
CA MET A 282 12.01 10.29 0.58
C MET A 282 11.37 11.46 1.30
N ASP A 283 11.30 11.36 2.62
CA ASP A 283 10.87 12.43 3.51
C ASP A 283 12.02 12.74 4.47
N GLY A 284 12.86 13.69 4.09
CA GLY A 284 14.11 13.96 4.80
C GLY A 284 15.07 12.76 4.72
N ALA A 285 15.47 12.23 5.87
CA ALA A 285 16.34 11.06 5.98
C ALA A 285 15.58 9.73 6.00
N LYS A 286 14.25 9.77 6.02
CA LYS A 286 13.40 8.58 6.09
C LYS A 286 12.82 8.25 4.73
N GLY A 287 12.76 6.95 4.40
CA GLY A 287 12.03 6.48 3.22
C GLY A 287 10.54 6.40 3.54
N ARG A 288 9.70 6.93 2.65
CA ARG A 288 8.24 6.84 2.77
C ARG A 288 7.71 5.87 1.74
N LEU A 289 6.98 4.87 2.22
CA LEU A 289 6.43 3.79 1.41
C LEU A 289 4.92 3.96 1.31
N SER A 290 4.39 3.73 0.11
CA SER A 290 2.94 3.79 -0.16
C SER A 290 2.36 2.41 -0.46
N SER A 291 3.07 1.36 -0.10
CA SER A 291 2.66 -0.03 -0.33
C SER A 291 2.78 -0.84 0.95
N GLY A 292 2.10 -1.97 0.94
CA GLY A 292 2.04 -2.84 2.10
C GLY A 292 0.72 -2.71 2.85
N HIS A 293 0.58 -3.56 3.85
CA HIS A 293 -0.61 -3.63 4.69
C HIS A 293 -0.19 -3.82 6.15
N LEU A 294 -1.12 -3.55 7.04
CA LEU A 294 -0.94 -3.74 8.48
C LEU A 294 -2.18 -4.41 9.04
N LYS A 295 -2.02 -5.57 9.63
CA LYS A 295 -3.10 -6.25 10.33
C LYS A 295 -3.20 -5.70 11.75
N CYS A 296 -4.39 -5.22 12.12
CA CYS A 296 -4.66 -4.65 13.43
C CYS A 296 -5.91 -5.25 14.05
N ARG A 297 -5.87 -5.34 15.35
CA ARG A 297 -7.03 -5.66 16.17
C ARG A 297 -7.49 -4.40 16.88
N LEU A 298 -8.74 -4.02 16.65
CA LEU A 298 -9.34 -2.84 17.26
C LEU A 298 -10.07 -3.28 18.52
N LYS A 299 -9.69 -2.73 19.66
CA LYS A 299 -10.35 -2.96 20.95
C LYS A 299 -11.32 -1.84 21.21
N MET A 300 -12.62 -2.17 21.20
CA MET A 300 -13.71 -1.20 21.25
C MET A 300 -14.38 -1.12 22.63
N ASP A 301 -13.86 -1.80 23.62
CA ASP A 301 -14.43 -1.86 24.98
C ASP A 301 -14.48 -0.50 25.68
N LYS A 302 -13.54 0.39 25.41
CA LYS A 302 -13.47 1.74 25.97
C LYS A 302 -14.13 2.81 25.09
N LEU A 303 -14.63 2.47 23.92
CA LEU A 303 -15.42 3.38 23.11
C LEU A 303 -16.84 3.47 23.65
N ARG A 304 -17.40 4.67 23.60
CA ARG A 304 -18.77 4.93 24.01
C ARG A 304 -19.43 5.94 23.09
N LEU A 305 -20.73 5.80 22.93
CA LEU A 305 -21.54 6.78 22.22
C LEU A 305 -21.60 8.07 23.03
N LYS A 306 -21.34 9.18 22.38
CA LYS A 306 -21.52 10.49 23.00
C LYS A 306 -22.99 10.85 22.98
N GLY A 307 -23.46 11.46 24.06
CA GLY A 307 -24.80 12.03 24.13
C GLY A 307 -25.94 11.03 24.24
N VAL A 308 -25.70 9.83 24.76
CA VAL A 308 -26.76 8.83 24.96
C VAL A 308 -27.88 9.34 25.83
N SER A 309 -27.57 10.18 26.79
CA SER A 309 -28.55 10.78 27.70
C SER A 309 -29.15 12.11 27.23
N TYR A 310 -28.71 12.60 26.04
CA TYR A 310 -29.26 13.86 25.53
C TYR A 310 -30.69 13.69 25.03
N SER A 311 -31.49 14.73 25.16
CA SER A 311 -32.82 14.82 24.55
C SER A 311 -32.70 15.07 23.04
N LEU A 312 -33.78 14.82 22.31
CA LEU A 312 -33.83 15.10 20.87
C LEU A 312 -33.82 16.62 20.62
N CYS A 313 -33.15 17.03 19.57
CA CYS A 313 -33.21 18.39 19.09
C CYS A 313 -34.61 18.71 18.59
N THR A 314 -35.20 19.82 19.09
CA THR A 314 -36.58 20.17 18.82
C THR A 314 -36.76 21.30 17.81
N ALA A 315 -35.71 22.07 17.53
CA ALA A 315 -35.75 23.16 16.55
C ALA A 315 -35.60 22.60 15.10
N ALA A 316 -35.76 23.49 14.15
CA ALA A 316 -35.72 23.11 12.72
C ALA A 316 -34.31 22.83 12.23
N PHE A 317 -34.23 21.89 11.31
CA PHE A 317 -33.01 21.61 10.53
C PHE A 317 -33.18 22.10 9.10
N THR A 318 -32.07 22.45 8.45
CA THR A 318 -32.03 22.76 7.02
C THR A 318 -30.90 22.01 6.37
N PHE A 319 -31.10 21.53 5.15
CA PHE A 319 -30.02 20.97 4.34
C PHE A 319 -29.13 22.10 3.85
N THR A 320 -27.84 22.04 4.21
CA THR A 320 -26.86 23.03 3.73
C THR A 320 -26.36 22.70 2.34
N LYS A 321 -26.43 21.42 2.00
CA LYS A 321 -26.12 20.90 0.66
C LYS A 321 -27.15 19.85 0.26
N ILE A 322 -27.36 19.69 -1.03
CA ILE A 322 -28.19 18.60 -1.55
C ILE A 322 -27.58 17.27 -1.11
N PRO A 323 -28.38 16.35 -0.55
CA PRO A 323 -27.88 15.01 -0.23
C PRO A 323 -27.21 14.36 -1.44
N ALA A 324 -26.01 13.81 -1.24
CA ALA A 324 -25.18 13.30 -2.31
C ALA A 324 -24.92 11.80 -2.13
N GLU A 325 -24.94 11.06 -3.24
CA GLU A 325 -24.57 9.66 -3.26
C GLU A 325 -23.04 9.50 -3.17
N THR A 326 -22.60 8.53 -2.39
CA THR A 326 -21.20 8.15 -2.33
C THR A 326 -20.89 7.05 -3.34
N LEU A 327 -19.61 6.77 -3.54
CA LEU A 327 -19.17 5.68 -4.43
C LEU A 327 -19.68 4.30 -4.01
N HIS A 328 -20.11 4.13 -2.77
CA HIS A 328 -20.53 2.85 -2.20
C HIS A 328 -22.05 2.71 -2.05
N GLY A 329 -22.80 3.64 -2.60
CA GLY A 329 -24.25 3.61 -2.53
C GLY A 329 -24.87 4.21 -1.26
N THR A 330 -24.07 4.66 -0.32
CA THR A 330 -24.54 5.40 0.83
C THR A 330 -24.80 6.87 0.48
N VAL A 331 -25.54 7.57 1.32
CA VAL A 331 -25.85 8.98 1.11
C VAL A 331 -25.27 9.84 2.24
N THR A 332 -24.63 10.94 1.87
CA THR A 332 -24.15 11.95 2.82
C THR A 332 -25.12 13.09 2.90
N VAL A 333 -25.41 13.52 4.11
CA VAL A 333 -26.33 14.62 4.41
C VAL A 333 -25.62 15.61 5.32
N GLU A 334 -25.59 16.86 4.93
CA GLU A 334 -25.12 17.96 5.79
C GLU A 334 -26.28 18.82 6.18
N VAL A 335 -26.50 18.94 7.48
CA VAL A 335 -27.60 19.68 8.06
C VAL A 335 -27.11 20.79 8.98
N GLN A 336 -27.90 21.85 9.07
CA GLN A 336 -27.69 22.98 9.98
C GLN A 336 -28.84 23.05 10.96
N TYR A 337 -28.52 23.14 12.24
CA TYR A 337 -29.50 23.24 13.32
C TYR A 337 -29.75 24.70 13.68
N ALA A 338 -30.99 25.10 13.64
CA ALA A 338 -31.38 26.49 13.94
C ALA A 338 -31.53 26.78 15.45
N GLY A 339 -31.56 25.74 16.30
CA GLY A 339 -31.77 25.90 17.73
C GLY A 339 -30.48 26.14 18.52
N THR A 340 -30.69 26.61 19.77
CA THR A 340 -29.60 26.81 20.74
C THR A 340 -29.78 25.94 21.98
N ASP A 341 -30.70 25.00 21.94
CA ASP A 341 -31.02 24.08 23.04
C ASP A 341 -30.03 22.88 23.17
N GLY A 342 -28.97 22.92 22.39
CA GLY A 342 -27.94 21.88 22.49
C GLY A 342 -27.23 21.86 23.85
N PRO A 343 -26.56 20.75 24.19
CA PRO A 343 -26.39 19.55 23.37
C PRO A 343 -27.68 18.73 23.23
N CYS A 344 -27.87 18.17 22.04
CA CYS A 344 -29.05 17.36 21.73
C CYS A 344 -28.75 16.28 20.67
N LYS A 345 -29.61 15.25 20.62
CA LYS A 345 -29.49 14.22 19.55
C LYS A 345 -30.22 14.69 18.30
N VAL A 346 -29.60 14.44 17.14
CA VAL A 346 -30.20 14.71 15.85
C VAL A 346 -31.16 13.58 15.50
N PRO A 347 -32.45 13.82 15.34
CA PRO A 347 -33.39 12.80 14.89
C PRO A 347 -33.30 12.64 13.39
N ALA A 348 -32.58 11.59 12.96
CA ALA A 348 -32.34 11.27 11.54
C ALA A 348 -32.72 9.83 11.27
N GLN A 349 -33.41 9.59 10.15
CA GLN A 349 -33.78 8.25 9.70
C GLN A 349 -34.06 8.22 8.21
N MET A 350 -34.09 7.01 7.66
CA MET A 350 -34.69 6.71 6.36
C MET A 350 -36.08 6.13 6.59
N ALA A 351 -37.04 6.51 5.76
CA ALA A 351 -38.41 6.02 5.87
C ALA A 351 -38.97 5.60 4.51
N VAL A 352 -39.93 4.68 4.54
CA VAL A 352 -40.62 4.22 3.30
C VAL A 352 -41.48 5.34 2.74
N ASP A 353 -42.21 6.04 3.62
CA ASP A 353 -43.05 7.18 3.23
C ASP A 353 -42.99 8.27 4.31
N MET A 354 -43.47 9.46 3.96
CA MET A 354 -43.47 10.62 4.85
C MET A 354 -44.54 10.59 5.91
N GLN A 355 -45.54 9.72 5.81
CA GLN A 355 -46.69 9.69 6.71
C GLN A 355 -46.48 8.73 7.87
N THR A 356 -46.12 7.48 7.58
CA THR A 356 -45.96 6.44 8.59
C THR A 356 -44.60 6.44 9.25
N LEU A 357 -43.56 7.01 8.61
CA LEU A 357 -42.21 7.06 9.10
C LEU A 357 -41.65 5.69 9.53
N THR A 358 -42.08 4.62 8.84
CA THR A 358 -41.55 3.29 9.10
C THR A 358 -40.07 3.24 8.75
N PRO A 359 -39.18 2.95 9.70
CA PRO A 359 -37.74 2.95 9.45
C PRO A 359 -37.33 1.92 8.41
N VAL A 360 -36.51 2.33 7.45
CA VAL A 360 -35.86 1.47 6.47
C VAL A 360 -34.40 1.86 6.34
N GLY A 361 -33.58 0.95 5.84
CA GLY A 361 -32.15 1.20 5.78
C GLY A 361 -31.56 1.36 7.18
N ARG A 362 -30.42 2.03 7.25
CA ARG A 362 -29.76 2.26 8.55
C ARG A 362 -28.99 3.58 8.56
N LEU A 363 -28.74 4.09 9.76
CA LEU A 363 -27.90 5.24 9.99
C LEU A 363 -26.46 4.75 10.21
N ILE A 364 -25.53 5.10 9.33
CA ILE A 364 -24.13 4.75 9.50
C ILE A 364 -23.48 5.58 10.58
N THR A 365 -23.74 6.88 10.61
CA THR A 365 -23.33 7.76 11.72
C THR A 365 -24.14 7.41 12.97
N ALA A 366 -23.54 6.67 13.88
CA ALA A 366 -24.23 6.20 15.08
C ALA A 366 -24.49 7.36 16.05
N ASN A 367 -25.73 7.48 16.51
CA ASN A 367 -26.16 8.47 17.49
C ASN A 367 -25.66 9.90 17.21
N PRO A 368 -26.07 10.52 16.07
CA PRO A 368 -25.59 11.86 15.73
C PRO A 368 -26.05 12.88 16.76
N VAL A 369 -25.13 13.71 17.24
CA VAL A 369 -25.40 14.70 18.30
C VAL A 369 -24.84 16.05 17.94
N ILE A 370 -25.57 17.09 18.30
CA ILE A 370 -25.07 18.46 18.35
C ILE A 370 -24.48 18.66 19.75
N THR A 371 -23.19 18.94 19.83
CA THR A 371 -22.45 18.93 21.11
C THR A 371 -22.42 20.29 21.81
N GLU A 372 -22.75 21.36 21.10
CA GLU A 372 -22.66 22.73 21.61
C GLU A 372 -23.99 23.47 21.50
N SER A 373 -24.24 24.38 22.43
CA SER A 373 -25.41 25.24 22.42
C SER A 373 -25.23 26.48 21.57
N THR A 374 -24.66 26.34 20.38
CA THR A 374 -24.45 27.46 19.45
C THR A 374 -25.48 27.45 18.34
N GLU A 375 -25.93 28.63 17.96
CA GLU A 375 -26.83 28.81 16.82
C GLU A 375 -26.12 28.43 15.53
N ASN A 376 -26.86 27.80 14.60
CA ASN A 376 -26.40 27.39 13.30
C ASN A 376 -25.28 26.33 13.35
N SER A 377 -25.34 25.42 14.31
CA SER A 377 -24.46 24.26 14.35
C SER A 377 -24.65 23.35 13.13
N LYS A 378 -23.59 22.93 12.51
CA LYS A 378 -23.62 22.06 11.32
C LYS A 378 -23.14 20.67 11.67
N MET A 379 -23.72 19.68 11.02
CA MET A 379 -23.34 18.30 11.18
C MET A 379 -23.46 17.55 9.87
N MET A 380 -22.52 16.66 9.60
CA MET A 380 -22.57 15.72 8.48
C MET A 380 -22.89 14.33 9.00
N LEU A 381 -23.82 13.66 8.33
CA LEU A 381 -24.14 12.27 8.60
C LEU A 381 -24.13 11.45 7.31
N GLU A 382 -23.98 10.15 7.50
CA GLU A 382 -24.04 9.18 6.43
C GLU A 382 -25.14 8.16 6.74
N LEU A 383 -25.96 7.89 5.74
CA LEU A 383 -27.05 6.92 5.84
C LEU A 383 -26.87 5.85 4.76
N ASP A 384 -27.29 4.63 5.06
CA ASP A 384 -27.32 3.51 4.13
C ASP A 384 -28.77 3.29 3.69
N PRO A 385 -29.19 3.84 2.54
CA PRO A 385 -30.56 3.71 2.10
C PRO A 385 -30.86 2.30 1.61
N PRO A 386 -32.11 1.84 1.67
CA PRO A 386 -32.52 0.61 0.99
C PRO A 386 -32.52 0.82 -0.52
N PHE A 387 -32.46 -0.27 -1.26
CA PHE A 387 -32.64 -0.20 -2.72
C PHE A 387 -34.06 0.24 -3.07
N GLY A 388 -34.19 1.05 -4.11
CA GLY A 388 -35.44 1.64 -4.53
C GLY A 388 -35.69 3.01 -3.91
N ASP A 389 -36.95 3.38 -3.82
CA ASP A 389 -37.37 4.70 -3.33
C ASP A 389 -37.52 4.75 -1.81
N SER A 390 -37.05 5.82 -1.23
CA SER A 390 -37.15 6.09 0.19
C SER A 390 -37.02 7.58 0.45
N TYR A 391 -37.21 7.99 1.70
CA TYR A 391 -37.10 9.39 2.12
C TYR A 391 -36.08 9.53 3.24
N ILE A 392 -35.23 10.53 3.12
CA ILE A 392 -34.37 10.98 4.21
C ILE A 392 -35.23 11.92 5.08
N VAL A 393 -35.38 11.61 6.35
CA VAL A 393 -36.19 12.40 7.30
C VAL A 393 -35.30 12.86 8.44
N ILE A 394 -35.21 14.15 8.62
CA ILE A 394 -34.43 14.78 9.70
C ILE A 394 -35.31 15.78 10.45
N GLY A 395 -35.37 15.63 11.76
CA GLY A 395 -36.19 16.45 12.63
C GLY A 395 -37.39 15.71 13.21
N VAL A 396 -38.14 16.39 14.06
CA VAL A 396 -39.31 15.86 14.75
C VAL A 396 -40.56 16.69 14.45
N GLY A 397 -41.71 16.03 14.41
CA GLY A 397 -43.00 16.68 14.25
C GLY A 397 -43.14 17.44 12.94
N GLU A 398 -43.75 18.58 13.02
CA GLU A 398 -43.99 19.46 11.85
C GLU A 398 -42.73 20.15 11.33
N LYS A 399 -41.69 20.22 12.15
CA LYS A 399 -40.42 20.84 11.79
C LYS A 399 -39.47 19.90 11.02
N LYS A 400 -39.87 18.65 10.80
CA LYS A 400 -39.05 17.69 10.04
C LYS A 400 -38.87 18.13 8.62
N ILE A 401 -37.67 17.87 8.10
CA ILE A 401 -37.34 18.05 6.68
C ILE A 401 -37.17 16.69 6.04
N THR A 402 -37.59 16.59 4.78
CA THR A 402 -37.54 15.35 4.03
C THR A 402 -36.87 15.55 2.67
N HIS A 403 -36.24 14.52 2.17
CA HIS A 403 -35.68 14.50 0.84
C HIS A 403 -35.88 13.13 0.23
N HIS A 404 -36.47 13.09 -0.97
CA HIS A 404 -36.67 11.83 -1.70
C HIS A 404 -35.32 11.28 -2.16
N TRP A 405 -35.15 9.97 -1.99
CA TRP A 405 -33.95 9.29 -2.41
C TRP A 405 -34.27 8.02 -3.18
N HIS A 406 -33.59 7.83 -4.29
CA HIS A 406 -33.67 6.61 -5.09
C HIS A 406 -32.29 5.96 -5.15
N ARG A 407 -32.17 4.74 -4.64
CA ARG A 407 -30.95 3.93 -4.77
C ARG A 407 -31.13 2.90 -5.84
N SER A 408 -30.29 2.99 -6.88
CA SER A 408 -30.23 1.99 -7.96
C SER A 408 -29.47 0.74 -7.51
N GLY A 409 -29.76 -0.38 -8.16
CA GLY A 409 -29.10 -1.65 -7.86
C GLY A 409 -30.03 -2.64 -7.16
N SER A 410 -29.44 -3.75 -6.70
CA SER A 410 -30.16 -4.82 -6.02
C SER A 410 -29.31 -5.46 -4.94
N THR A 411 -29.94 -6.17 -4.01
CA THR A 411 -29.25 -6.94 -2.96
C THR A 411 -28.32 -7.99 -3.57
N ILE A 412 -28.68 -8.59 -4.69
CA ILE A 412 -27.85 -9.56 -5.40
C ILE A 412 -26.59 -8.89 -5.97
N GLY A 413 -26.71 -7.72 -6.57
CA GLY A 413 -25.58 -6.94 -7.06
C GLY A 413 -24.63 -6.54 -5.93
N LYS A 414 -25.17 -6.12 -4.80
CA LYS A 414 -24.36 -5.81 -3.60
C LYS A 414 -23.60 -7.03 -3.08
N ALA A 415 -24.24 -8.20 -3.04
CA ALA A 415 -23.58 -9.44 -2.64
C ALA A 415 -22.48 -9.85 -3.63
N PHE A 416 -22.69 -9.65 -4.92
CA PHE A 416 -21.68 -9.90 -5.94
C PHE A 416 -20.46 -8.97 -5.77
N GLU A 417 -20.67 -7.69 -5.56
CA GLU A 417 -19.59 -6.74 -5.29
C GLU A 417 -18.80 -7.08 -4.04
N ALA A 418 -19.49 -7.52 -2.98
CA ALA A 418 -18.83 -7.98 -1.75
C ALA A 418 -17.95 -9.21 -2.00
N THR A 419 -18.41 -10.14 -2.83
CA THR A 419 -17.66 -11.33 -3.23
C THR A 419 -16.41 -10.95 -4.04
N VAL A 420 -16.53 -10.02 -4.99
CA VAL A 420 -15.41 -9.52 -5.78
C VAL A 420 -14.37 -8.82 -4.89
N ARG A 421 -14.82 -8.02 -3.93
CA ARG A 421 -13.91 -7.38 -2.97
C ARG A 421 -13.19 -8.40 -2.10
N GLY A 422 -13.87 -9.44 -1.66
CA GLY A 422 -13.26 -10.56 -0.93
C GLY A 422 -12.18 -11.27 -1.75
N ALA A 423 -12.45 -11.52 -3.02
CA ALA A 423 -11.48 -12.13 -3.94
C ALA A 423 -10.25 -11.23 -4.15
N LYS A 424 -10.44 -9.93 -4.31
CA LYS A 424 -9.32 -8.98 -4.40
C LYS A 424 -8.46 -8.94 -3.14
N ARG A 425 -9.08 -8.98 -1.96
CA ARG A 425 -8.34 -9.08 -0.69
C ARG A 425 -7.51 -10.34 -0.61
N MET A 426 -8.06 -11.47 -1.03
CA MET A 426 -7.33 -12.75 -1.09
C MET A 426 -6.12 -12.68 -2.01
N ALA A 427 -6.25 -12.03 -3.16
CA ALA A 427 -5.16 -11.87 -4.12
C ALA A 427 -4.01 -10.99 -3.57
N VAL A 428 -4.34 -9.97 -2.78
CA VAL A 428 -3.35 -9.01 -2.22
C VAL A 428 -2.79 -9.48 -0.88
N LEU A 429 -3.65 -9.98 0.01
CA LEU A 429 -3.32 -10.25 1.41
C LEU A 429 -3.08 -11.73 1.70
N GLY A 430 -3.43 -12.63 0.78
CA GLY A 430 -3.33 -14.07 1.02
C GLY A 430 -4.18 -14.52 2.20
N ASP A 431 -3.60 -15.33 3.08
CA ASP A 431 -4.33 -15.89 4.24
C ASP A 431 -4.82 -14.82 5.23
N THR A 432 -4.20 -13.66 5.29
CA THR A 432 -4.63 -12.58 6.19
C THR A 432 -5.97 -11.96 5.81
N ALA A 433 -6.42 -12.16 4.58
CA ALA A 433 -7.75 -11.71 4.13
C ALA A 433 -8.90 -12.34 4.92
N TRP A 434 -8.72 -13.55 5.44
CA TRP A 434 -9.71 -14.25 6.27
C TRP A 434 -9.92 -13.60 7.63
N ASP A 435 -8.94 -12.88 8.13
CA ASP A 435 -9.02 -12.22 9.42
C ASP A 435 -9.75 -10.88 9.35
N PHE A 436 -10.05 -10.39 8.15
CA PHE A 436 -10.72 -9.12 7.95
C PHE A 436 -12.17 -9.16 8.44
N GLY A 437 -12.52 -8.26 9.36
CA GLY A 437 -13.85 -8.16 9.93
C GLY A 437 -14.20 -9.28 10.92
N SER A 438 -13.25 -10.12 11.29
CA SER A 438 -13.44 -11.18 12.26
C SER A 438 -13.68 -10.62 13.67
N VAL A 439 -14.75 -11.06 14.32
CA VAL A 439 -15.07 -10.72 15.70
C VAL A 439 -15.04 -11.99 16.53
N GLY A 440 -14.05 -12.14 17.41
CA GLY A 440 -13.89 -13.35 18.19
C GLY A 440 -13.42 -14.59 17.44
N GLY A 441 -13.23 -14.53 16.14
CA GLY A 441 -12.42 -15.45 15.33
C GLY A 441 -13.00 -16.82 14.97
N ALA A 442 -14.16 -17.25 15.47
CA ALA A 442 -14.59 -18.64 15.35
C ALA A 442 -15.01 -19.06 13.92
N LEU A 443 -15.85 -18.28 13.24
CA LEU A 443 -16.36 -18.62 11.90
C LEU A 443 -15.31 -18.43 10.81
N ASN A 444 -14.51 -17.36 10.90
CA ASN A 444 -13.46 -17.10 9.92
C ASN A 444 -12.27 -18.05 10.08
N SER A 445 -12.00 -18.55 11.29
CA SER A 445 -10.98 -19.57 11.53
C SER A 445 -11.29 -20.87 10.83
N LEU A 446 -12.55 -21.27 10.80
CA LEU A 446 -12.99 -22.48 10.09
C LEU A 446 -12.82 -22.32 8.58
N GLY A 447 -13.28 -21.21 8.00
CA GLY A 447 -13.10 -20.90 6.58
C GLY A 447 -11.64 -20.84 6.16
N LYS A 448 -10.81 -20.20 6.97
CA LYS A 448 -9.36 -20.14 6.77
C LYS A 448 -8.71 -21.51 6.78
N GLY A 449 -9.08 -22.36 7.76
CA GLY A 449 -8.58 -23.72 7.87
C GLY A 449 -8.96 -24.58 6.65
N ILE A 450 -10.19 -24.51 6.20
CA ILE A 450 -10.68 -25.21 5.01
C ILE A 450 -9.91 -24.72 3.77
N HIS A 451 -9.76 -23.42 3.59
CA HIS A 451 -9.03 -22.84 2.47
C HIS A 451 -7.56 -23.31 2.44
N GLN A 452 -6.89 -23.34 3.59
CA GLN A 452 -5.51 -23.82 3.69
C GLN A 452 -5.39 -25.31 3.34
N ILE A 453 -6.32 -26.13 3.81
CA ILE A 453 -6.33 -27.57 3.50
C ILE A 453 -6.52 -27.79 1.99
N PHE A 454 -7.50 -27.16 1.37
CA PHE A 454 -7.74 -27.28 -0.07
C PHE A 454 -6.61 -26.66 -0.90
N GLY A 455 -6.02 -25.58 -0.43
CA GLY A 455 -4.85 -24.97 -1.07
C GLY A 455 -3.64 -25.90 -1.10
N ALA A 456 -3.36 -26.57 0.02
CA ALA A 456 -2.29 -27.54 0.12
C ALA A 456 -2.56 -28.76 -0.78
N ALA A 457 -3.79 -29.27 -0.79
CA ALA A 457 -4.20 -30.38 -1.66
C ALA A 457 -4.07 -30.00 -3.14
N PHE A 458 -4.49 -28.80 -3.53
CA PHE A 458 -4.37 -28.33 -4.91
C PHE A 458 -2.90 -28.20 -5.34
N LYS A 459 -2.05 -27.62 -4.51
CA LYS A 459 -0.60 -27.53 -4.78
C LYS A 459 0.05 -28.89 -4.88
N SER A 460 -0.35 -29.83 -4.04
CA SER A 460 0.15 -31.22 -4.10
C SER A 460 -0.23 -31.91 -5.40
N LEU A 461 -1.47 -31.71 -5.89
CA LEU A 461 -1.96 -32.34 -7.12
C LEU A 461 -1.48 -31.65 -8.40
N PHE A 462 -1.39 -30.31 -8.41
CA PHE A 462 -1.19 -29.51 -9.61
C PHE A 462 0.01 -28.55 -9.53
N GLY A 463 0.79 -28.59 -8.48
CA GLY A 463 1.91 -27.65 -8.26
C GLY A 463 3.04 -27.74 -9.29
N GLY A 464 3.13 -28.83 -10.06
CA GLY A 464 4.10 -28.98 -11.15
C GLY A 464 3.61 -28.47 -12.51
N MET A 465 2.38 -27.98 -12.61
CA MET A 465 1.79 -27.46 -13.85
C MET A 465 2.20 -26.03 -14.12
N SER A 466 2.14 -25.62 -15.40
CA SER A 466 2.34 -24.23 -15.77
C SER A 466 1.28 -23.33 -15.17
N TRP A 467 1.62 -22.06 -14.93
CA TRP A 467 0.68 -21.05 -14.43
C TRP A 467 -0.63 -20.98 -15.24
N PHE A 468 -0.53 -21.06 -16.57
CA PHE A 468 -1.70 -21.05 -17.45
C PHE A 468 -2.62 -22.25 -17.21
N SER A 469 -2.05 -23.47 -17.05
CA SER A 469 -2.81 -24.68 -16.76
C SER A 469 -3.49 -24.62 -15.40
N GLN A 470 -2.84 -24.05 -14.40
CA GLN A 470 -3.43 -23.81 -13.08
C GLN A 470 -4.64 -22.89 -13.14
N ILE A 471 -4.56 -21.80 -13.91
CA ILE A 471 -5.69 -20.87 -14.12
C ILE A 471 -6.86 -21.57 -14.79
N LEU A 472 -6.60 -22.36 -15.84
CA LEU A 472 -7.65 -23.10 -16.55
C LEU A 472 -8.39 -24.06 -15.62
N ILE A 473 -7.66 -24.84 -14.84
CA ILE A 473 -8.22 -25.81 -13.89
C ILE A 473 -9.02 -25.08 -12.80
N GLY A 474 -8.49 -23.99 -12.25
CA GLY A 474 -9.17 -23.20 -11.26
C GLY A 474 -10.48 -22.59 -11.76
N THR A 475 -10.46 -22.06 -12.98
CA THR A 475 -11.67 -21.53 -13.64
C THR A 475 -12.72 -22.64 -13.85
N LEU A 476 -12.29 -23.82 -14.28
CA LEU A 476 -13.17 -24.96 -14.47
C LEU A 476 -13.80 -25.41 -13.15
N LEU A 477 -13.00 -25.50 -12.08
CA LEU A 477 -13.49 -25.87 -10.74
C LEU A 477 -14.49 -24.85 -10.20
N MET A 478 -14.24 -23.57 -10.37
CA MET A 478 -15.18 -22.51 -10.00
C MET A 478 -16.50 -22.63 -10.76
N TRP A 479 -16.42 -22.88 -12.08
CA TRP A 479 -17.61 -23.07 -12.91
C TRP A 479 -18.43 -24.28 -12.47
N LEU A 480 -17.78 -25.41 -12.21
CA LEU A 480 -18.43 -26.63 -11.68
C LEU A 480 -19.06 -26.35 -10.31
N GLY A 481 -18.39 -25.63 -9.44
CA GLY A 481 -18.91 -25.24 -8.13
C GLY A 481 -20.18 -24.41 -8.22
N LEU A 482 -20.23 -23.46 -9.15
CA LEU A 482 -21.41 -22.60 -9.37
C LEU A 482 -22.60 -23.36 -9.97
N ASN A 483 -22.36 -24.42 -10.76
CA ASN A 483 -23.41 -25.19 -11.45
C ASN A 483 -23.85 -26.45 -10.69
N THR A 484 -23.20 -26.79 -9.58
CA THR A 484 -23.52 -28.00 -8.78
C THR A 484 -24.64 -27.69 -7.79
N LYS A 485 -25.65 -28.58 -7.74
CA LYS A 485 -26.75 -28.50 -6.75
C LYS A 485 -26.38 -29.03 -5.36
N ASN A 486 -25.27 -29.73 -5.23
CA ASN A 486 -24.75 -30.20 -3.95
C ASN A 486 -23.90 -29.12 -3.30
N GLY A 487 -24.35 -28.59 -2.18
CA GLY A 487 -23.68 -27.49 -1.49
C GLY A 487 -22.26 -27.81 -1.02
N SER A 488 -22.00 -29.07 -0.59
CA SER A 488 -20.65 -29.47 -0.17
C SER A 488 -19.68 -29.52 -1.34
N ILE A 489 -20.08 -30.06 -2.48
CA ILE A 489 -19.25 -30.12 -3.69
C ILE A 489 -19.04 -28.70 -4.26
N SER A 490 -20.09 -27.88 -4.25
CA SER A 490 -20.02 -26.49 -4.67
C SER A 490 -18.99 -25.71 -3.85
N LEU A 491 -19.03 -25.81 -2.54
CA LEU A 491 -18.09 -25.15 -1.63
C LEU A 491 -16.66 -25.64 -1.87
N MET A 492 -16.47 -26.95 -2.04
CA MET A 492 -15.17 -27.55 -2.30
C MET A 492 -14.57 -27.09 -3.62
N CYS A 493 -15.37 -27.07 -4.70
CA CYS A 493 -14.91 -26.60 -6.02
C CYS A 493 -14.57 -25.10 -6.02
N LEU A 494 -15.36 -24.27 -5.35
CA LEU A 494 -15.10 -22.85 -5.22
C LEU A 494 -13.84 -22.58 -4.40
N ALA A 495 -13.62 -23.31 -3.32
CA ALA A 495 -12.41 -23.19 -2.51
C ALA A 495 -11.15 -23.59 -3.29
N LEU A 496 -11.17 -24.69 -4.04
CA LEU A 496 -10.07 -25.14 -4.88
C LEU A 496 -9.80 -24.17 -6.03
N GLY A 497 -10.84 -23.64 -6.67
CA GLY A 497 -10.71 -22.65 -7.73
C GLY A 497 -10.14 -21.32 -7.25
N GLY A 498 -10.51 -20.89 -6.06
CA GLY A 498 -10.04 -19.66 -5.44
C GLY A 498 -8.58 -19.67 -4.99
N VAL A 499 -7.92 -20.83 -4.96
CA VAL A 499 -6.48 -20.96 -4.64
C VAL A 499 -5.59 -20.42 -5.77
N LEU A 500 -6.14 -20.31 -6.95
CA LEU A 500 -5.47 -19.74 -8.12
C LEU A 500 -5.76 -18.24 -8.19
#